data_f2342ff0045018123011afc886dfcd15
#
_entry.id   f2342ff0045018123011afc886dfcd15
#
_cell.length_a   1.000
_cell.length_b   1.000
_cell.length_c   1.000
_cell.angle_alpha   90.00
_cell.angle_beta   90.00
_cell.angle_gamma   90.00
#
_symmetry.space_group_name_H-M   'P 1'
#
loop_
_entity.id
_entity.type
_entity.pdbx_description
1 polymer ?
#
loop_
_entity_poly.entity_id
_entity_poly.type
_entity_poly.pdbx_seq_one_letter_code
_entity_poly.pdbx_strand_id
1 'polypeptide(L)'
;MDVESIANGTAGFAGAVHRMLAGLVGRGAALGWVEPPSAEEVAELLDRVAGAVRAGDGALRVARLDGRVVGFGYWLRYARPTHRPHADLEKLAVDFTAQGHGVGRALTAALVEDARGAGIEVLTLDVRGDNANALALYRSLGFSEYGRLPGFVAVGERRYDKVFLMLDLRRAR
;
A
#
# COMPACT_ATOMS: atom_id res chain seq x y z
N MET A 1 -16.70 0.47 -10.19
CA MET A 1 -15.31 0.48 -9.64
C MET A 1 -14.83 -0.95 -9.56
N ASP A 2 -13.75 -1.26 -10.26
CA ASP A 2 -13.18 -2.60 -10.30
C ASP A 2 -11.84 -2.61 -9.57
N VAL A 3 -11.58 -3.65 -8.76
CA VAL A 3 -10.31 -3.88 -8.08
C VAL A 3 -9.70 -5.16 -8.64
N GLU A 4 -8.72 -4.99 -9.54
CA GLU A 4 -8.10 -6.08 -10.29
C GLU A 4 -6.88 -6.64 -9.54
N SER A 5 -6.72 -7.97 -9.56
CA SER A 5 -5.47 -8.63 -9.17
C SER A 5 -4.51 -8.61 -10.35
N ILE A 6 -3.28 -8.18 -10.11
CA ILE A 6 -2.23 -8.14 -11.13
C ILE A 6 -1.27 -9.31 -10.88
N ALA A 7 -1.44 -10.37 -11.65
CA ALA A 7 -0.55 -11.54 -11.61
C ALA A 7 0.61 -11.43 -12.61
N ASN A 8 0.38 -10.79 -13.76
CA ASN A 8 1.37 -10.75 -14.84
C ASN A 8 1.39 -9.37 -15.53
N GLY A 9 2.61 -8.84 -15.68
CA GLY A 9 2.87 -7.64 -16.46
C GLY A 9 2.35 -6.34 -15.84
N THR A 10 3.17 -5.32 -15.85
CA THR A 10 2.85 -3.99 -15.28
C THR A 10 2.74 -2.92 -16.34
N ALA A 11 3.15 -3.22 -17.60
CA ALA A 11 3.24 -2.25 -18.68
C ALA A 11 1.91 -1.53 -18.98
N GLY A 12 0.77 -2.20 -18.84
CA GLY A 12 -0.54 -1.64 -19.16
C GLY A 12 -1.04 -0.55 -18.17
N PHE A 13 -0.39 -0.39 -17.00
CA PHE A 13 -0.81 0.60 -16.00
C PHE A 13 0.35 1.37 -15.36
N ALA A 14 1.62 1.00 -15.60
CA ALA A 14 2.79 1.63 -14.97
C ALA A 14 2.83 3.15 -15.17
N GLY A 15 2.57 3.63 -16.38
CA GLY A 15 2.51 5.07 -16.66
C GLY A 15 1.37 5.80 -15.93
N ALA A 16 0.24 5.13 -15.70
CA ALA A 16 -0.87 5.70 -14.94
C ALA A 16 -0.53 5.77 -13.44
N VAL A 17 0.08 4.72 -12.89
CA VAL A 17 0.57 4.69 -11.50
C VAL A 17 1.63 5.75 -11.29
N HIS A 18 2.61 5.89 -12.21
CA HIS A 18 3.61 6.94 -12.13
C HIS A 18 2.97 8.34 -12.04
N ARG A 19 2.08 8.70 -12.98
CA ARG A 19 1.42 10.01 -12.96
C ARG A 19 0.64 10.25 -11.66
N MET A 20 -0.05 9.22 -11.16
CA MET A 20 -0.78 9.29 -9.90
C MET A 20 0.16 9.51 -8.72
N LEU A 21 1.23 8.73 -8.59
CA LEU A 21 2.21 8.85 -7.50
C LEU A 21 2.93 10.19 -7.52
N ALA A 22 3.41 10.63 -8.70
CA ALA A 22 4.06 11.92 -8.85
C ALA A 22 3.13 13.07 -8.47
N GLY A 23 1.86 13.03 -8.88
CA GLY A 23 0.86 14.01 -8.50
C GLY A 23 0.54 14.00 -7.00
N LEU A 24 0.47 12.84 -6.36
CA LEU A 24 0.23 12.70 -4.93
C LEU A 24 1.41 13.23 -4.09
N VAL A 25 2.64 12.82 -4.43
CA VAL A 25 3.86 13.25 -3.72
C VAL A 25 4.09 14.75 -3.90
N GLY A 26 3.90 15.29 -5.11
CA GLY A 26 3.99 16.73 -5.37
C GLY A 26 3.01 17.58 -4.56
N ARG A 27 1.96 16.98 -3.99
CA ARG A 27 1.00 17.60 -3.06
C ARG A 27 1.24 17.21 -1.60
N GLY A 28 2.39 16.60 -1.28
CA GLY A 28 2.79 16.26 0.08
C GLY A 28 2.23 14.94 0.64
N ALA A 29 1.71 14.04 -0.22
CA ALA A 29 1.27 12.73 0.23
C ALA A 29 2.44 11.92 0.82
N ALA A 30 2.18 11.24 1.93
CA ALA A 30 3.16 10.42 2.65
C ALA A 30 3.26 9.02 2.03
N LEU A 31 3.99 8.90 0.93
CA LEU A 31 4.19 7.65 0.17
C LEU A 31 5.64 7.16 0.15
N GLY A 32 6.48 7.71 1.05
CA GLY A 32 7.88 7.32 1.19
C GLY A 32 8.86 8.05 0.26
N TRP A 33 8.38 8.98 -0.56
CA TRP A 33 9.20 9.91 -1.35
C TRP A 33 9.11 11.32 -0.79
N VAL A 34 10.21 12.06 -0.88
CA VAL A 34 10.26 13.50 -0.59
C VAL A 34 9.93 14.31 -1.84
N GLU A 35 10.51 13.92 -2.96
CA GLU A 35 10.25 14.49 -4.29
C GLU A 35 9.42 13.50 -5.14
N PRO A 36 8.65 13.98 -6.13
CA PRO A 36 7.91 13.11 -7.03
C PRO A 36 8.82 12.06 -7.69
N PRO A 37 8.45 10.75 -7.64
CA PRO A 37 9.28 9.71 -8.23
C PRO A 37 9.33 9.84 -9.75
N SER A 38 10.45 9.42 -10.35
CA SER A 38 10.58 9.29 -11.81
C SER A 38 9.77 8.11 -12.35
N ALA A 39 9.56 8.09 -13.66
CA ALA A 39 8.90 6.96 -14.31
C ALA A 39 9.71 5.65 -14.18
N GLU A 40 11.04 5.75 -14.18
CA GLU A 40 11.95 4.64 -14.03
C GLU A 40 11.86 4.04 -12.62
N GLU A 41 11.91 4.86 -11.56
CA GLU A 41 11.74 4.42 -10.18
C GLU A 41 10.41 3.68 -9.95
N VAL A 42 9.33 4.18 -10.56
CA VAL A 42 8.02 3.52 -10.46
C VAL A 42 7.98 2.21 -11.25
N ALA A 43 8.61 2.16 -12.42
CA ALA A 43 8.70 0.93 -13.20
C ALA A 43 9.50 -0.14 -12.46
N GLU A 44 10.67 0.19 -11.90
CA GLU A 44 11.47 -0.73 -11.08
C GLU A 44 10.72 -1.23 -9.85
N LEU A 45 9.98 -0.34 -9.16
CA LEU A 45 9.11 -0.72 -8.05
C LEU A 45 8.08 -1.75 -8.47
N LEU A 46 7.36 -1.48 -9.57
CA LEU A 46 6.32 -2.37 -10.06
C LEU A 46 6.87 -3.71 -10.55
N ASP A 47 8.03 -3.73 -11.20
CA ASP A 47 8.68 -4.96 -11.66
C ASP A 47 9.15 -5.83 -10.49
N ARG A 48 9.70 -5.22 -9.43
CA ARG A 48 10.04 -5.90 -8.18
C ARG A 48 8.80 -6.53 -7.54
N VAL A 49 7.72 -5.77 -7.43
CA VAL A 49 6.46 -6.25 -6.84
C VAL A 49 5.86 -7.38 -7.69
N ALA A 50 5.82 -7.22 -9.01
CA ALA A 50 5.34 -8.28 -9.92
C ALA A 50 6.20 -9.55 -9.84
N GLY A 51 7.50 -9.42 -9.63
CA GLY A 51 8.41 -10.55 -9.35
C GLY A 51 8.00 -11.30 -8.08
N ALA A 52 7.73 -10.59 -7.00
CA ALA A 52 7.28 -11.18 -5.75
C ALA A 52 5.89 -11.83 -5.89
N VAL A 53 4.96 -11.22 -6.62
CA VAL A 53 3.64 -11.82 -6.90
C VAL A 53 3.79 -13.14 -7.64
N ARG A 54 4.62 -13.21 -8.69
CA ARG A 54 4.88 -14.47 -9.42
C ARG A 54 5.52 -15.55 -8.54
N ALA A 55 6.29 -15.15 -7.54
CA ALA A 55 6.91 -16.08 -6.58
C ALA A 55 5.94 -16.50 -5.43
N GLY A 56 4.73 -15.97 -5.38
CA GLY A 56 3.79 -16.19 -4.27
C GLY A 56 4.14 -15.43 -2.98
N ASP A 57 5.03 -14.45 -3.09
CA ASP A 57 5.55 -13.65 -1.97
C ASP A 57 4.98 -12.22 -1.94
N GLY A 58 3.91 -11.97 -2.67
CA GLY A 58 3.26 -10.66 -2.72
C GLY A 58 1.88 -10.70 -3.35
N ALA A 59 1.15 -9.61 -3.21
CA ALA A 59 -0.05 -9.33 -4.00
C ALA A 59 -0.05 -7.87 -4.44
N LEU A 60 -0.53 -7.63 -5.64
CA LEU A 60 -0.67 -6.29 -6.24
C LEU A 60 -2.11 -6.13 -6.73
N ARG A 61 -2.75 -5.05 -6.30
CA ARG A 61 -4.10 -4.67 -6.72
C ARG A 61 -4.11 -3.30 -7.37
N VAL A 62 -4.88 -3.15 -8.42
CA VAL A 62 -5.14 -1.88 -9.11
C VAL A 62 -6.63 -1.61 -9.09
N ALA A 63 -7.02 -0.41 -8.69
CA ALA A 63 -8.41 0.05 -8.76
C ALA A 63 -8.64 0.89 -10.03
N ARG A 64 -9.73 0.58 -10.73
CA ARG A 64 -10.17 1.35 -11.90
C ARG A 64 -11.58 1.92 -11.68
N LEU A 65 -11.75 3.13 -12.17
CA LEU A 65 -13.04 3.79 -12.28
C LEU A 65 -13.20 4.25 -13.73
N ASP A 66 -14.24 3.77 -14.40
CA ASP A 66 -14.48 4.04 -15.82
C ASP A 66 -13.25 3.78 -16.72
N GLY A 67 -12.57 2.64 -16.47
CA GLY A 67 -11.36 2.21 -17.17
C GLY A 67 -10.07 2.92 -16.76
N ARG A 68 -10.13 4.02 -15.99
CA ARG A 68 -8.96 4.77 -15.52
C ARG A 68 -8.41 4.18 -14.23
N VAL A 69 -7.10 4.05 -14.14
CA VAL A 69 -6.42 3.71 -12.88
C VAL A 69 -6.59 4.86 -11.89
N VAL A 70 -7.21 4.59 -10.77
CA VAL A 70 -7.47 5.57 -9.70
C VAL A 70 -6.87 5.17 -8.35
N GLY A 71 -6.24 4.01 -8.28
CA GLY A 71 -5.55 3.57 -7.08
C GLY A 71 -4.77 2.29 -7.32
N PHE A 72 -3.80 2.04 -6.47
CA PHE A 72 -3.10 0.76 -6.40
C PHE A 72 -2.61 0.52 -4.98
N GLY A 73 -2.30 -0.74 -4.69
CA GLY A 73 -1.68 -1.12 -3.43
C GLY A 73 -1.08 -2.51 -3.53
N TYR A 74 -0.13 -2.80 -2.67
CA TYR A 74 0.51 -4.11 -2.61
C TYR A 74 1.02 -4.42 -1.21
N TRP A 75 1.17 -5.71 -0.94
CA TRP A 75 1.94 -6.22 0.18
C TRP A 75 3.05 -7.15 -0.31
N LEU A 76 4.12 -7.24 0.47
CA LEU A 76 5.22 -8.17 0.26
C LEU A 76 5.44 -9.01 1.53
N ARG A 77 5.72 -10.30 1.34
CA ARG A 77 6.10 -11.20 2.43
C ARG A 77 7.49 -10.83 2.95
N TYR A 78 7.69 -10.89 4.26
CA TYR A 78 9.01 -10.67 4.84
C TYR A 78 10.01 -11.71 4.34
N ALA A 79 11.22 -11.25 3.95
CA ALA A 79 12.26 -12.12 3.38
C ALA A 79 12.95 -12.98 4.44
N ARG A 80 13.05 -12.49 5.70
CA ARG A 80 13.72 -13.23 6.79
C ARG A 80 12.95 -14.52 7.08
N PRO A 81 13.60 -15.71 7.13
CA PRO A 81 12.92 -17.00 7.30
C PRO A 81 11.95 -17.06 8.49
N THR A 82 12.34 -16.50 9.65
CA THR A 82 11.51 -16.47 10.88
C THR A 82 10.33 -15.50 10.79
N HIS A 83 10.27 -14.63 9.78
CA HIS A 83 9.19 -13.68 9.56
C HIS A 83 8.32 -14.03 8.34
N ARG A 84 8.63 -15.09 7.60
CA ARG A 84 7.89 -15.49 6.38
C ARG A 84 6.40 -15.76 6.56
N PRO A 85 5.87 -16.17 7.73
CA PRO A 85 4.43 -16.22 7.96
C PRO A 85 3.73 -14.85 7.91
N HIS A 86 4.49 -13.74 7.83
CA HIS A 86 3.96 -12.38 7.89
C HIS A 86 4.31 -11.59 6.63
N ALA A 87 3.57 -10.51 6.39
CA ALA A 87 3.77 -9.61 5.25
C ALA A 87 3.60 -8.15 5.67
N ASP A 88 4.13 -7.25 4.85
CA ASP A 88 3.98 -5.81 5.02
C ASP A 88 3.20 -5.21 3.85
N LEU A 89 2.13 -4.47 4.14
CA LEU A 89 1.40 -3.66 3.17
C LEU A 89 2.17 -2.35 3.00
N GLU A 90 3.05 -2.34 1.99
CA GLU A 90 4.04 -1.28 1.84
C GLU A 90 3.49 0.00 1.22
N LYS A 91 2.56 -0.11 0.28
CA LYS A 91 1.97 1.06 -0.38
C LYS A 91 0.48 0.86 -0.64
N LEU A 92 -0.25 1.91 -0.37
CA LEU A 92 -1.63 2.10 -0.79
C LEU A 92 -1.78 3.55 -1.25
N ALA A 93 -2.10 3.77 -2.50
CA ALA A 93 -2.28 5.09 -3.06
C ALA A 93 -3.62 5.20 -3.80
N VAL A 94 -4.30 6.32 -3.62
CA VAL A 94 -5.57 6.64 -4.29
C VAL A 94 -5.47 8.05 -4.87
N ASP A 95 -5.80 8.18 -6.17
CA ASP A 95 -5.85 9.46 -6.87
C ASP A 95 -6.73 10.46 -6.13
N PHE A 96 -6.34 11.72 -6.07
CA PHE A 96 -7.07 12.78 -5.37
C PHE A 96 -8.53 12.87 -5.81
N THR A 97 -8.77 12.69 -7.11
CA THR A 97 -10.13 12.79 -7.69
C THR A 97 -11.03 11.62 -7.28
N ALA A 98 -10.45 10.53 -6.76
CA ALA A 98 -11.17 9.33 -6.35
C ALA A 98 -11.13 9.11 -4.83
N GLN A 99 -10.51 10.01 -4.06
CA GLN A 99 -10.56 9.96 -2.60
C GLN A 99 -11.98 10.23 -2.08
N GLY A 100 -12.31 9.64 -0.93
CA GLY A 100 -13.66 9.73 -0.37
C GLY A 100 -14.71 8.81 -1.01
N HIS A 101 -14.39 8.12 -2.11
CA HIS A 101 -15.30 7.22 -2.83
C HIS A 101 -15.12 5.73 -2.49
N GLY A 102 -14.47 5.42 -1.38
CA GLY A 102 -14.29 4.05 -0.90
C GLY A 102 -13.17 3.25 -1.59
N VAL A 103 -12.43 3.85 -2.53
CA VAL A 103 -11.35 3.17 -3.28
C VAL A 103 -10.29 2.57 -2.35
N GLY A 104 -9.80 3.34 -1.39
CA GLY A 104 -8.79 2.86 -0.43
C GLY A 104 -9.30 1.69 0.41
N ARG A 105 -10.57 1.72 0.83
CA ARG A 105 -11.20 0.62 1.56
C ARG A 105 -11.28 -0.65 0.71
N ALA A 106 -11.73 -0.52 -0.54
CA ALA A 106 -11.85 -1.66 -1.44
C ALA A 106 -10.49 -2.31 -1.76
N LEU A 107 -9.46 -1.49 -2.03
CA LEU A 107 -8.09 -1.95 -2.24
C LEU A 107 -7.54 -2.68 -1.00
N THR A 108 -7.68 -2.07 0.18
CA THR A 108 -7.18 -2.67 1.43
C THR A 108 -7.90 -3.99 1.72
N ALA A 109 -9.22 -4.03 1.59
CA ALA A 109 -10.00 -5.25 1.80
C ALA A 109 -9.57 -6.38 0.86
N ALA A 110 -9.38 -6.09 -0.44
CA ALA A 110 -8.91 -7.06 -1.41
C ALA A 110 -7.49 -7.58 -1.08
N LEU A 111 -6.58 -6.70 -0.68
CA LEU A 111 -5.22 -7.08 -0.26
C LEU A 111 -5.22 -7.92 1.02
N VAL A 112 -6.13 -7.66 1.96
CA VAL A 112 -6.30 -8.48 3.16
C VAL A 112 -6.80 -9.89 2.79
N GLU A 113 -7.75 -9.99 1.85
CA GLU A 113 -8.21 -11.31 1.37
C GLU A 113 -7.10 -12.08 0.64
N ASP A 114 -6.28 -11.40 -0.18
CA ASP A 114 -5.10 -12.01 -0.79
C ASP A 114 -4.11 -12.53 0.27
N ALA A 115 -3.87 -11.75 1.33
CA ALA A 115 -3.00 -12.15 2.42
C ALA A 115 -3.53 -13.40 3.15
N ARG A 116 -4.84 -13.46 3.41
CA ARG A 116 -5.49 -14.66 3.97
C ARG A 116 -5.33 -15.87 3.07
N GLY A 117 -5.61 -15.70 1.77
CA GLY A 117 -5.47 -16.76 0.77
C GLY A 117 -4.02 -17.27 0.63
N ALA A 118 -3.04 -16.41 0.85
CA ALA A 118 -1.62 -16.73 0.85
C ALA A 118 -1.10 -17.32 2.18
N GLY A 119 -1.98 -17.50 3.19
CA GLY A 119 -1.61 -18.01 4.51
C GLY A 119 -0.77 -17.05 5.35
N ILE A 120 -0.91 -15.74 5.12
CA ILE A 120 -0.27 -14.74 5.97
C ILE A 120 -0.97 -14.71 7.33
N GLU A 121 -0.19 -14.78 8.41
CA GLU A 121 -0.70 -14.76 9.78
C GLU A 121 -0.88 -13.34 10.32
N VAL A 122 0.05 -12.44 10.00
CA VAL A 122 -0.01 -11.04 10.41
C VAL A 122 0.37 -10.15 9.24
N LEU A 123 -0.49 -9.18 8.94
CA LEU A 123 -0.22 -8.12 7.97
C LEU A 123 0.11 -6.84 8.72
N THR A 124 1.29 -6.28 8.48
CA THR A 124 1.73 -5.01 9.08
C THR A 124 1.65 -3.88 8.06
N LEU A 125 1.68 -2.66 8.53
CA LEU A 125 1.88 -1.45 7.74
C LEU A 125 2.35 -0.30 8.62
N ASP A 126 2.87 0.76 8.02
CA ASP A 126 3.10 2.00 8.72
C ASP A 126 2.44 3.21 8.05
N VAL A 127 2.13 4.21 8.85
CA VAL A 127 1.46 5.45 8.43
C VAL A 127 2.14 6.64 9.07
N ARG A 128 2.30 7.73 8.30
CA ARG A 128 2.72 9.01 8.89
C ARG A 128 1.62 9.53 9.82
N GLY A 129 1.97 9.91 11.03
CA GLY A 129 1.04 10.15 12.13
C GLY A 129 0.04 11.29 11.92
N ASP A 130 0.30 12.21 10.99
CA ASP A 130 -0.62 13.28 10.59
C ASP A 130 -1.68 12.82 9.55
N ASN A 131 -1.54 11.61 8.99
CA ASN A 131 -2.50 11.07 8.02
C ASN A 131 -3.72 10.45 8.71
N ALA A 132 -4.58 11.31 9.28
CA ALA A 132 -5.76 10.89 10.03
C ALA A 132 -6.72 10.02 9.19
N ASN A 133 -6.83 10.28 7.89
CA ASN A 133 -7.71 9.53 6.99
C ASN A 133 -7.23 8.09 6.81
N ALA A 134 -5.92 7.88 6.61
CA ALA A 134 -5.36 6.54 6.50
C ALA A 134 -5.47 5.78 7.83
N LEU A 135 -5.18 6.42 8.96
CA LEU A 135 -5.34 5.82 10.28
C LEU A 135 -6.77 5.38 10.55
N ALA A 136 -7.75 6.23 10.23
CA ALA A 136 -9.18 5.90 10.37
C ALA A 136 -9.58 4.74 9.45
N LEU A 137 -9.11 4.74 8.20
CA LEU A 137 -9.36 3.66 7.23
C LEU A 137 -8.88 2.33 7.77
N TYR A 138 -7.60 2.21 8.15
CA TYR A 138 -7.02 0.95 8.60
C TYR A 138 -7.67 0.45 9.89
N ARG A 139 -7.91 1.34 10.87
CA ARG A 139 -8.62 0.98 12.10
C ARG A 139 -10.02 0.44 11.82
N SER A 140 -10.75 1.04 10.86
CA SER A 140 -12.08 0.58 10.46
C SER A 140 -12.09 -0.80 9.77
N LEU A 141 -10.93 -1.27 9.33
CA LEU A 141 -10.69 -2.60 8.74
C LEU A 141 -10.07 -3.59 9.74
N GLY A 142 -9.99 -3.21 11.02
CA GLY A 142 -9.53 -4.08 12.08
C GLY A 142 -8.03 -4.00 12.40
N PHE A 143 -7.29 -3.13 11.75
CA PHE A 143 -5.89 -2.90 12.11
C PHE A 143 -5.81 -2.19 13.47
N SER A 144 -4.85 -2.61 14.30
CA SER A 144 -4.55 -2.01 15.60
C SER A 144 -3.13 -1.44 15.64
N GLU A 145 -2.94 -0.34 16.35
CA GLU A 145 -1.62 0.26 16.58
C GLU A 145 -0.82 -0.63 17.54
N TYR A 146 0.41 -0.98 17.16
CA TYR A 146 1.33 -1.75 18.02
C TYR A 146 2.61 -1.00 18.34
N GLY A 147 2.83 0.17 17.75
CA GLY A 147 4.00 0.99 18.03
C GLY A 147 3.93 2.37 17.38
N ARG A 148 4.74 3.28 17.94
CA ARG A 148 4.88 4.65 17.43
C ARG A 148 6.29 5.16 17.69
N LEU A 149 6.87 5.78 16.66
CA LEU A 149 8.14 6.49 16.76
C LEU A 149 7.88 8.00 16.60
N PRO A 150 7.98 8.77 17.70
CA PRO A 150 7.78 10.21 17.65
C PRO A 150 8.81 10.90 16.77
N GLY A 151 8.38 11.83 15.91
CA GLY A 151 9.25 12.66 15.08
C GLY A 151 10.15 11.91 14.10
N PHE A 152 9.86 10.66 13.78
CA PHE A 152 10.73 9.79 13.00
C PHE A 152 10.77 10.12 11.50
N VAL A 153 9.64 10.57 10.93
CA VAL A 153 9.54 10.91 9.51
C VAL A 153 9.96 12.36 9.29
N ALA A 154 11.01 12.57 8.51
CA ALA A 154 11.53 13.89 8.18
C ALA A 154 11.07 14.34 6.79
N VAL A 155 10.48 15.55 6.70
CA VAL A 155 10.15 16.21 5.43
C VAL A 155 10.59 17.68 5.56
N GLY A 156 11.71 18.04 4.96
CA GLY A 156 12.37 19.29 5.21
C GLY A 156 12.72 19.44 6.71
N GLU A 157 12.32 20.56 7.31
CA GLU A 157 12.50 20.81 8.75
C GLU A 157 11.39 20.18 9.62
N ARG A 158 10.31 19.69 9.00
CA ARG A 158 9.19 19.10 9.73
C ARG A 158 9.51 17.66 10.13
N ARG A 159 8.99 17.28 11.30
CA ARG A 159 9.07 15.93 11.84
C ARG A 159 7.67 15.43 12.15
N TYR A 160 7.41 14.18 11.78
CA TYR A 160 6.13 13.52 11.99
C TYR A 160 6.36 12.17 12.66
N ASP A 161 5.39 11.73 13.42
CA ASP A 161 5.42 10.39 13.97
C ASP A 161 5.31 9.34 12.87
N LYS A 162 5.93 8.19 13.10
CA LYS A 162 5.68 6.97 12.34
C LYS A 162 4.83 6.03 13.20
N VAL A 163 3.63 5.72 12.73
CA VAL A 163 2.66 4.88 13.44
C VAL A 163 2.64 3.51 12.79
N PHE A 164 2.84 2.46 13.58
CA PHE A 164 2.84 1.08 13.12
C PHE A 164 1.52 0.41 13.45
N LEU A 165 0.89 -0.20 12.46
CA LEU A 165 -0.37 -0.91 12.57
C LEU A 165 -0.22 -2.36 12.14
N MET A 166 -1.01 -3.25 12.74
CA MET A 166 -1.05 -4.67 12.38
C MET A 166 -2.49 -5.19 12.33
N LEU A 167 -2.70 -6.21 11.48
CA LEU A 167 -3.90 -7.02 11.44
C LEU A 167 -3.53 -8.49 11.66
N ASP A 168 -4.03 -9.08 12.76
CA ASP A 168 -3.85 -10.50 13.06
C ASP A 168 -4.89 -11.32 12.27
N LEU A 169 -4.45 -12.02 11.24
CA LEU A 169 -5.30 -12.81 10.36
C LEU A 169 -5.59 -14.22 10.89
N ARG A 170 -4.89 -14.67 11.94
CA ARG A 170 -5.11 -15.98 12.58
C ARG A 170 -6.43 -16.04 13.34
N ARG A 171 -6.96 -14.90 13.78
CA ARG A 171 -8.16 -14.80 14.63
C ARG A 171 -9.46 -14.66 13.85
N ALA A 172 -9.42 -14.62 12.53
CA ALA A 172 -10.60 -14.55 11.67
C ALA A 172 -11.05 -15.97 11.29
N ARG A 173 -11.71 -16.67 12.23
CA ARG A 173 -12.57 -17.81 11.97
C ARG A 173 -13.98 -17.52 12.47
#